data_7e0eea3c35351aa2324b624369a72e01
#
_entry.id   7e0eea3c35351aa2324b624369a72e01
#
_cell.length_a   1.000
_cell.length_b   1.000
_cell.length_c   1.000
_cell.angle_alpha   90.00
_cell.angle_beta   90.00
_cell.angle_gamma   90.00
#
_symmetry.space_group_name_H-M   'P 1'
#
loop_
_entity.id
_entity.type
_entity.pdbx_description
1 polymer ?
#
loop_
_entity_poly.entity_id
_entity_poly.type
_entity_poly.pdbx_seq_one_letter_code
_entity_poly.pdbx_strand_id
1 'polypeptide(L)'
;MSRKGWFLFILSGLVWGIPYLLIRVAVKEVDATIVVFTRVLIGALIFLPITWRSGTLKSARKYWKWILFYAFGEMIGPFWLITTAEKHVASGLAGLLIATVPIWSAIQASIQGDKSVWHHRRLFGMILGFIGISLV
;
A
#
# COMPACT_ATOMS: atom_id res chain seq x y z
N MET A 1 8.03 19.96 -12.52
CA MET A 1 7.61 19.79 -11.11
C MET A 1 8.28 20.86 -10.26
N SER A 2 7.60 21.41 -9.25
CA SER A 2 8.20 22.37 -8.33
C SER A 2 9.21 21.65 -7.40
N ARG A 3 10.14 22.42 -6.74
CA ARG A 3 11.07 21.84 -5.75
C ARG A 3 10.32 21.12 -4.62
N LYS A 4 9.18 21.65 -4.19
CA LYS A 4 8.30 20.99 -3.21
C LYS A 4 7.74 19.66 -3.73
N GLY A 5 7.39 19.59 -5.02
CA GLY A 5 6.90 18.35 -5.64
C GLY A 5 7.96 17.26 -5.67
N TRP A 6 9.20 17.60 -5.98
CA TRP A 6 10.33 16.65 -5.92
C TRP A 6 10.61 16.17 -4.50
N PHE A 7 10.60 17.09 -3.53
CA PHE A 7 10.79 16.73 -2.12
C PHE A 7 9.71 15.74 -1.63
N LEU A 8 8.44 16.03 -1.92
CA LEU A 8 7.33 15.15 -1.54
C LEU A 8 7.41 13.80 -2.25
N PHE A 9 7.83 13.77 -3.50
CA PHE A 9 8.02 12.53 -4.25
C PHE A 9 9.09 11.64 -3.63
N ILE A 10 10.27 12.20 -3.33
CA ILE A 10 11.37 11.47 -2.70
C ILE A 10 10.95 11.00 -1.29
N LEU A 11 10.33 11.88 -0.52
CA LEU A 11 9.85 11.55 0.84
C LEU A 11 8.83 10.41 0.79
N SER A 12 7.87 10.45 -0.14
CA SER A 12 6.91 9.37 -0.34
C SER A 12 7.60 8.05 -0.71
N GLY A 13 8.59 8.09 -1.60
CA GLY A 13 9.37 6.91 -1.96
C GLY A 13 10.09 6.28 -0.76
N LEU A 14 10.69 7.10 0.10
CA LEU A 14 11.34 6.63 1.32
C LEU A 14 10.33 6.05 2.32
N VAL A 15 9.22 6.75 2.56
CA VAL A 15 8.17 6.31 3.50
C VAL A 15 7.54 4.99 3.06
N TRP A 16 7.38 4.76 1.76
CA TRP A 16 6.83 3.51 1.23
C TRP A 16 7.88 2.41 1.07
N GLY A 17 9.14 2.75 0.78
CA GLY A 17 10.21 1.76 0.54
C GLY A 17 10.77 1.15 1.83
N ILE A 18 10.97 1.96 2.87
CA ILE A 18 11.55 1.50 4.15
C ILE A 18 10.77 0.33 4.78
N PRO A 19 9.42 0.34 4.83
CA PRO A 19 8.66 -0.75 5.44
C PRO A 19 8.96 -2.13 4.85
N TYR A 20 9.13 -2.26 3.53
CA TYR A 20 9.44 -3.56 2.90
C TYR A 20 10.79 -4.10 3.32
N LEU A 21 11.80 -3.23 3.42
CA LEU A 21 13.10 -3.63 3.94
C LEU A 21 13.02 -4.11 5.40
N LEU A 22 12.28 -3.38 6.24
CA LEU A 22 12.09 -3.73 7.64
C LEU A 22 11.31 -5.04 7.80
N ILE A 23 10.26 -5.26 7.00
CA ILE A 23 9.49 -6.51 7.00
C ILE A 23 10.42 -7.68 6.66
N ARG A 24 11.23 -7.55 5.60
CA ARG A 24 12.15 -8.61 5.19
C ARG A 24 13.16 -8.98 6.29
N VAL A 25 13.64 -8.01 7.04
CA VAL A 25 14.52 -8.28 8.19
C VAL A 25 13.74 -8.98 9.30
N ALA A 26 12.54 -8.47 9.62
CA ALA A 26 11.72 -9.01 10.70
C ALA A 26 11.25 -10.45 10.46
N VAL A 27 10.86 -10.82 9.23
CA VAL A 27 10.34 -12.17 8.92
C VAL A 27 11.39 -13.26 8.96
N LYS A 28 12.67 -12.90 9.07
CA LYS A 28 13.74 -13.88 9.30
C LYS A 28 13.76 -14.40 10.73
N GLU A 29 13.35 -13.57 11.68
CA GLU A 29 13.41 -13.86 13.11
C GLU A 29 12.01 -14.14 13.70
N VAL A 30 10.97 -13.56 13.10
CA VAL A 30 9.61 -13.57 13.64
C VAL A 30 8.61 -14.03 12.58
N ASP A 31 7.56 -14.72 12.99
CA ASP A 31 6.51 -15.16 12.05
C ASP A 31 5.78 -13.97 11.41
N ALA A 32 5.39 -14.14 10.12
CA ALA A 32 4.67 -13.13 9.36
C ALA A 32 3.41 -12.63 10.08
N THR A 33 2.70 -13.53 10.76
CA THR A 33 1.47 -13.19 11.49
C THR A 33 1.77 -12.21 12.63
N ILE A 34 2.88 -12.41 13.34
CA ILE A 34 3.29 -11.52 14.44
C ILE A 34 3.69 -10.15 13.90
N VAL A 35 4.41 -10.11 12.79
CA VAL A 35 4.81 -8.85 12.14
C VAL A 35 3.59 -8.04 11.73
N VAL A 36 2.60 -8.68 11.07
CA VAL A 36 1.36 -8.01 10.64
C VAL A 36 0.54 -7.56 11.85
N PHE A 37 0.37 -8.43 12.85
CA PHE A 37 -0.36 -8.10 14.07
C PHE A 37 0.24 -6.89 14.77
N THR A 38 1.56 -6.87 14.95
CA THR A 38 2.27 -5.77 15.63
C THR A 38 2.09 -4.45 14.87
N ARG A 39 2.19 -4.45 13.54
CA ARG A 39 1.96 -3.27 12.70
C ARG A 39 0.55 -2.71 12.86
N VAL A 40 -0.45 -3.58 12.77
CA VAL A 40 -1.86 -3.19 12.92
C VAL A 40 -2.13 -2.68 14.33
N LEU A 41 -1.57 -3.35 15.35
CA LEU A 41 -1.71 -2.96 16.75
C LEU A 41 -1.11 -1.57 17.02
N ILE A 42 0.11 -1.32 16.56
CA ILE A 42 0.76 0.00 16.72
C ILE A 42 -0.08 1.08 16.02
N GLY A 43 -0.52 0.82 14.78
CA GLY A 43 -1.40 1.74 14.06
C GLY A 43 -2.68 2.03 14.83
N ALA A 44 -3.33 0.98 15.36
CA ALA A 44 -4.53 1.13 16.17
C ALA A 44 -4.30 1.94 17.44
N LEU A 45 -3.21 1.68 18.17
CA LEU A 45 -2.86 2.42 19.39
C LEU A 45 -2.62 3.91 19.15
N ILE A 46 -2.08 4.26 17.98
CA ILE A 46 -1.85 5.67 17.59
C ILE A 46 -3.17 6.34 17.15
N PHE A 47 -3.95 5.67 16.30
CA PHE A 47 -5.13 6.29 15.69
C PHE A 47 -6.40 6.22 16.58
N LEU A 48 -6.54 5.21 17.43
CA LEU A 48 -7.70 5.06 18.32
C LEU A 48 -7.90 6.29 19.24
N PRO A 49 -6.88 6.81 19.94
CA PRO A 49 -7.06 8.01 20.78
C PRO A 49 -7.47 9.24 19.97
N ILE A 50 -6.93 9.37 18.74
CA ILE A 50 -7.23 10.50 17.85
C ILE A 50 -8.69 10.45 17.41
N THR A 51 -9.15 9.26 16.96
CA THR A 51 -10.55 9.05 16.53
C THR A 51 -11.54 9.14 17.68
N TRP A 52 -11.14 8.75 18.89
CA TRP A 52 -11.96 8.92 20.08
C TRP A 52 -12.17 10.39 20.41
N ARG A 53 -11.09 11.19 20.43
CA ARG A 53 -11.18 12.64 20.69
C ARG A 53 -11.97 13.39 19.62
N SER A 54 -11.89 12.96 18.36
CA SER A 54 -12.66 13.57 17.26
C SER A 54 -14.14 13.20 17.23
N GLY A 55 -14.61 12.27 18.09
CA GLY A 55 -16.00 11.84 18.17
C GLY A 55 -16.46 10.96 16.99
N THR A 56 -15.57 10.64 16.04
CA THR A 56 -15.88 9.84 14.84
C THR A 56 -16.16 8.36 15.14
N LEU A 57 -15.81 7.87 16.32
CA LEU A 57 -16.11 6.49 16.74
C LEU A 57 -17.60 6.15 16.73
N LYS A 58 -18.49 7.12 17.01
CA LYS A 58 -19.93 6.90 16.93
C LYS A 58 -20.39 6.58 15.51
N SER A 59 -19.82 7.26 14.51
CA SER A 59 -20.09 6.98 13.11
C SER A 59 -19.49 5.64 12.66
N ALA A 60 -18.29 5.29 13.13
CA ALA A 60 -17.66 4.01 12.85
C ALA A 60 -18.51 2.84 13.37
N ARG A 61 -19.14 2.98 14.55
CA ARG A 61 -20.03 1.95 15.10
C ARG A 61 -21.22 1.65 14.19
N LYS A 62 -21.75 2.61 13.44
CA LYS A 62 -22.84 2.40 12.49
C LYS A 62 -22.41 1.53 11.30
N TYR A 63 -21.16 1.67 10.87
CA TYR A 63 -20.62 1.03 9.67
C TYR A 63 -19.60 -0.08 9.98
N TRP A 64 -19.59 -0.61 11.22
CA TRP A 64 -18.57 -1.55 11.68
C TRP A 64 -18.38 -2.78 10.78
N LYS A 65 -19.47 -3.32 10.18
CA LYS A 65 -19.40 -4.47 9.26
C LYS A 65 -18.61 -4.15 8.01
N TRP A 66 -18.85 -2.98 7.43
CA TRP A 66 -18.13 -2.51 6.24
C TRP A 66 -16.67 -2.17 6.56
N ILE A 67 -16.42 -1.62 7.73
CA ILE A 67 -15.07 -1.34 8.22
C ILE A 67 -14.29 -2.64 8.41
N LEU A 68 -14.91 -3.67 9.00
CA LEU A 68 -14.28 -4.98 9.14
C LEU A 68 -14.02 -5.64 7.77
N PHE A 69 -14.98 -5.60 6.87
CA PHE A 69 -14.81 -6.15 5.52
C PHE A 69 -13.66 -5.47 4.79
N TYR A 70 -13.61 -4.14 4.84
CA TYR A 70 -12.51 -3.36 4.27
C TYR A 70 -11.17 -3.65 4.94
N ALA A 71 -11.13 -3.69 6.27
CA ALA A 71 -9.91 -3.97 7.03
C ALA A 71 -9.36 -5.37 6.70
N PHE A 72 -10.23 -6.36 6.54
CA PHE A 72 -9.80 -7.71 6.18
C PHE A 72 -9.30 -7.78 4.74
N GLY A 73 -10.04 -7.19 3.78
CA GLY A 73 -9.73 -7.26 2.36
C GLY A 73 -8.54 -6.38 1.95
N GLU A 74 -8.35 -5.23 2.59
CA GLU A 74 -7.37 -4.22 2.19
C GLU A 74 -6.11 -4.22 3.06
N MET A 75 -6.26 -4.53 4.35
CA MET A 75 -5.13 -4.43 5.28
C MET A 75 -4.62 -5.81 5.72
N ILE A 76 -5.46 -6.63 6.36
CA ILE A 76 -4.99 -7.89 6.96
C ILE A 76 -4.57 -8.88 5.88
N GLY A 77 -5.42 -9.14 4.90
CA GLY A 77 -5.16 -10.09 3.82
C GLY A 77 -3.92 -9.74 3.00
N PRO A 78 -3.88 -8.58 2.33
CA PRO A 78 -2.73 -8.18 1.53
C PRO A 78 -1.43 -8.07 2.34
N PHE A 79 -1.47 -7.51 3.55
CA PHE A 79 -0.27 -7.41 4.37
C PHE A 79 0.27 -8.78 4.79
N TRP A 80 -0.61 -9.71 5.14
CA TRP A 80 -0.19 -11.07 5.48
C TRP A 80 0.40 -11.80 4.27
N LEU A 81 -0.22 -11.67 3.10
CA LEU A 81 0.27 -12.26 1.85
C LEU A 81 1.63 -11.67 1.46
N ILE A 82 1.80 -10.35 1.48
CA ILE A 82 3.06 -9.69 1.16
C ILE A 82 4.14 -10.11 2.16
N THR A 83 3.84 -10.06 3.46
CA THR A 83 4.80 -10.40 4.50
C THR A 83 5.22 -11.87 4.41
N THR A 84 4.30 -12.76 4.05
CA THR A 84 4.61 -14.18 3.81
C THR A 84 5.45 -14.37 2.56
N ALA A 85 5.15 -13.64 1.49
CA ALA A 85 5.91 -13.68 0.25
C ALA A 85 7.37 -13.20 0.46
N GLU A 86 7.59 -12.20 1.30
CA GLU A 86 8.94 -11.69 1.61
C GLU A 86 9.86 -12.69 2.34
N LYS A 87 9.31 -13.80 2.86
CA LYS A 87 10.13 -14.94 3.30
C LYS A 87 10.88 -15.59 2.15
N HIS A 88 10.33 -15.54 0.94
CA HIS A 88 10.81 -16.27 -0.23
C HIS A 88 11.36 -15.37 -1.34
N VAL A 89 10.93 -14.10 -1.38
CA VAL A 89 11.34 -13.15 -2.41
C VAL A 89 12.09 -11.95 -1.85
N ALA A 90 12.90 -11.32 -2.68
CA ALA A 90 13.60 -10.10 -2.29
C ALA A 90 12.60 -8.94 -2.09
N SER A 91 12.83 -8.09 -1.08
CA SER A 91 12.00 -6.90 -0.82
C SER A 91 11.90 -5.97 -2.04
N GLY A 92 12.96 -5.91 -2.87
CA GLY A 92 12.95 -5.17 -4.13
C GLY A 92 11.90 -5.71 -5.10
N LEU A 93 11.78 -7.05 -5.23
CA LEU A 93 10.77 -7.67 -6.09
C LEU A 93 9.34 -7.42 -5.56
N ALA A 94 9.14 -7.50 -4.24
CA ALA A 94 7.85 -7.16 -3.63
C ALA A 94 7.46 -5.69 -3.92
N GLY A 95 8.41 -4.75 -3.77
CA GLY A 95 8.20 -3.35 -4.11
C GLY A 95 7.88 -3.13 -5.60
N LEU A 96 8.55 -3.85 -6.50
CA LEU A 96 8.30 -3.79 -7.93
C LEU A 96 6.91 -4.32 -8.30
N LEU A 97 6.46 -5.42 -7.71
CA LEU A 97 5.11 -5.93 -7.92
C LEU A 97 4.05 -4.92 -7.47
N ILE A 98 4.27 -4.24 -6.34
CA ILE A 98 3.38 -3.17 -5.88
C ILE A 98 3.42 -1.95 -6.79
N ALA A 99 4.54 -1.67 -7.45
CA ALA A 99 4.63 -0.61 -8.45
C ALA A 99 3.73 -0.86 -9.68
N THR A 100 3.15 -2.06 -9.84
CA THR A 100 2.12 -2.34 -10.86
C THR A 100 0.73 -1.81 -10.47
N VAL A 101 0.48 -1.48 -9.21
CA VAL A 101 -0.83 -1.00 -8.71
C VAL A 101 -1.40 0.17 -9.50
N PRO A 102 -0.64 1.19 -9.92
CA PRO A 102 -1.15 2.26 -10.76
C PRO A 102 -1.74 1.77 -12.10
N ILE A 103 -1.20 0.69 -12.66
CA ILE A 103 -1.71 0.08 -13.91
C ILE A 103 -3.09 -0.52 -13.66
N TRP A 104 -3.24 -1.29 -12.59
CA TRP A 104 -4.53 -1.88 -12.19
C TRP A 104 -5.56 -0.80 -11.85
N SER A 105 -5.15 0.25 -11.14
CA SER A 105 -6.01 1.40 -10.84
C SER A 105 -6.47 2.11 -12.10
N ALA A 106 -5.61 2.25 -13.10
CA ALA A 106 -5.95 2.84 -14.39
C ALA A 106 -6.96 1.98 -15.17
N ILE A 107 -6.77 0.65 -15.19
CA ILE A 107 -7.72 -0.28 -15.81
C ILE A 107 -9.10 -0.18 -15.13
N GLN A 108 -9.12 -0.16 -13.80
CA GLN A 108 -10.37 -0.05 -13.03
C GLN A 108 -11.08 1.29 -13.28
N ALA A 109 -10.35 2.41 -13.31
CA ALA A 109 -10.90 3.72 -13.62
C ALA A 109 -11.48 3.77 -15.05
N SER A 110 -10.81 3.12 -16.00
CA SER A 110 -11.31 3.00 -17.38
C SER A 110 -12.64 2.23 -17.45
N ILE A 111 -12.76 1.13 -16.70
CA ILE A 111 -14.01 0.34 -16.61
C ILE A 111 -15.14 1.19 -16.00
N GLN A 112 -14.82 2.08 -15.06
CA GLN A 112 -15.78 3.01 -14.45
C GLN A 112 -16.12 4.23 -15.34
N GLY A 113 -15.57 4.29 -16.56
CA GLY A 113 -15.88 5.30 -17.56
C GLY A 113 -14.96 6.52 -17.55
N ASP A 114 -13.90 6.53 -16.75
CA ASP A 114 -12.90 7.61 -16.78
C ASP A 114 -11.98 7.46 -18.01
N LYS A 115 -12.35 8.15 -19.09
CA LYS A 115 -11.56 8.17 -20.34
C LYS A 115 -10.25 8.96 -20.21
N SER A 116 -10.04 9.73 -19.14
CA SER A 116 -8.82 10.53 -18.94
C SER A 116 -7.57 9.65 -18.73
N VAL A 117 -7.79 8.38 -18.40
CA VAL A 117 -6.73 7.37 -18.23
C VAL A 117 -5.97 7.11 -19.53
N TRP A 118 -6.65 7.19 -20.67
CA TRP A 118 -6.07 6.94 -22.01
C TRP A 118 -5.33 8.14 -22.59
N HIS A 119 -5.07 9.17 -21.79
CA HIS A 119 -4.28 10.31 -22.25
C HIS A 119 -2.84 9.87 -22.53
N HIS A 120 -2.29 10.21 -23.69
CA HIS A 120 -0.98 9.74 -24.21
C HIS A 120 0.16 9.83 -23.19
N ARG A 121 0.21 10.90 -22.37
CA ARG A 121 1.24 11.07 -21.33
C ARG A 121 1.13 10.03 -20.21
N ARG A 122 -0.07 9.62 -19.83
CA ARG A 122 -0.31 8.58 -18.81
C ARG A 122 0.02 7.21 -19.35
N LEU A 123 -0.42 6.90 -20.58
CA LEU A 123 -0.08 5.66 -21.29
C LEU A 123 1.43 5.48 -21.42
N PHE A 124 2.13 6.52 -21.86
CA PHE A 124 3.58 6.47 -21.99
C PHE A 124 4.29 6.19 -20.66
N GLY A 125 3.85 6.86 -19.56
CA GLY A 125 4.39 6.60 -18.22
C GLY A 125 4.13 5.18 -17.73
N MET A 126 2.93 4.63 -18.00
CA MET A 126 2.57 3.25 -17.63
C MET A 126 3.39 2.22 -18.40
N ILE A 127 3.58 2.42 -19.71
CA ILE A 127 4.40 1.53 -20.56
C ILE A 127 5.86 1.56 -20.08
N LEU A 128 6.43 2.74 -19.83
CA LEU A 128 7.80 2.86 -19.31
C LEU A 128 7.93 2.19 -17.93
N GLY A 129 6.95 2.38 -17.05
CA GLY A 129 6.93 1.73 -15.75
C GLY A 129 6.87 0.20 -15.87
N PHE A 130 6.03 -0.32 -16.76
CA PHE A 130 5.91 -1.75 -17.00
C PHE A 130 7.20 -2.36 -17.58
N ILE A 131 7.82 -1.68 -18.55
CA ILE A 131 9.13 -2.10 -19.10
C ILE A 131 10.17 -2.11 -17.98
N GLY A 132 10.23 -1.05 -17.16
CA GLY A 132 11.18 -0.98 -16.03
C GLY A 132 11.03 -2.14 -15.05
N ILE A 133 9.79 -2.55 -14.74
CA ILE A 133 9.52 -3.71 -13.87
C ILE A 133 9.92 -5.03 -14.54
N SER A 134 9.74 -5.14 -15.86
CA SER A 134 10.03 -6.37 -16.61
C SER A 134 11.53 -6.62 -16.80
N LEU A 135 12.36 -5.63 -16.56
CA LEU A 135 13.84 -5.72 -16.70
C LEU A 135 14.56 -6.11 -15.40
N VAL A 136 13.82 -6.27 -14.30
CA VAL A 136 14.34 -6.63 -12.98
C VAL A 136 13.97 -8.05 -12.63
#